data_7c1138086012f167428e889d2664b33d
#
_entry.id   7c1138086012f167428e889d2664b33d
#
_cell.length_a   1.000
_cell.length_b   1.000
_cell.length_c   1.000
_cell.angle_alpha   90.00
_cell.angle_beta   90.00
_cell.angle_gamma   90.00
#
_symmetry.space_group_name_H-M   'P 1'
#
loop_
_entity.id
_entity.type
_entity.pdbx_description
1 polymer ?
#
loop_
_entity_poly.entity_id
_entity_poly.type
_entity_poly.pdbx_seq_one_letter_code
_entity_poly.pdbx_strand_id
1 'polypeptide(L)'
;MKKLSLFLLLISAGFAHADWIPVAASFNEPKLYIDPDAIIIKLPGRLQAYHIADYSQPQIKNGDEFRSEMFGYEYDCDKSLFREMGHTWYKGGMASDLVVYFSKGDWLWTKPEVGSKEEVLLKASCTPR
;
A
#
# COMPACT_ATOMS: atom_id res chain seq x y z
N MET A 1 -11.61 58.22 -2.57
CA MET A 1 -12.02 56.89 -3.11
C MET A 1 -11.05 55.84 -2.63
N LYS A 2 -11.49 55.00 -1.73
CA LYS A 2 -10.66 53.88 -1.26
C LYS A 2 -10.86 52.71 -2.21
N LYS A 3 -9.80 52.31 -2.92
CA LYS A 3 -9.81 51.09 -3.71
C LYS A 3 -9.62 49.92 -2.74
N LEU A 4 -10.67 49.11 -2.57
CA LEU A 4 -10.58 47.86 -1.83
C LEU A 4 -9.90 46.84 -2.75
N SER A 5 -8.61 46.57 -2.52
CA SER A 5 -7.92 45.47 -3.16
C SER A 5 -8.40 44.20 -2.47
N LEU A 6 -9.29 43.49 -3.14
CA LEU A 6 -9.69 42.14 -2.73
C LEU A 6 -8.53 41.18 -3.05
N PHE A 7 -7.68 40.90 -2.04
CA PHE A 7 -6.68 39.88 -2.14
C PHE A 7 -7.43 38.53 -2.09
N LEU A 8 -7.65 37.96 -3.27
CA LEU A 8 -8.15 36.60 -3.38
C LEU A 8 -7.01 35.67 -2.97
N LEU A 9 -7.00 35.24 -1.70
CA LEU A 9 -6.14 34.16 -1.27
C LEU A 9 -6.65 32.88 -1.97
N LEU A 10 -6.00 32.55 -3.07
CA LEU A 10 -6.09 31.21 -3.66
C LEU A 10 -5.42 30.23 -2.68
N ILE A 11 -6.23 29.67 -1.79
CA ILE A 11 -5.80 28.51 -1.02
C ILE A 11 -5.76 27.35 -2.01
N SER A 12 -4.58 27.12 -2.58
CA SER A 12 -4.35 25.86 -3.28
C SER A 12 -4.36 24.75 -2.22
N ALA A 13 -5.51 24.10 -2.05
CA ALA A 13 -5.58 22.87 -1.31
C ALA A 13 -4.71 21.85 -2.07
N GLY A 14 -3.45 21.69 -1.65
CA GLY A 14 -2.60 20.62 -2.12
C GLY A 14 -3.23 19.30 -1.70
N PHE A 15 -3.79 18.56 -2.66
CA PHE A 15 -4.17 17.19 -2.41
C PHE A 15 -2.89 16.40 -2.15
N ALA A 16 -2.78 15.84 -0.93
CA ALA A 16 -1.73 14.89 -0.63
C ALA A 16 -2.01 13.62 -1.46
N HIS A 17 -1.31 13.47 -2.57
CA HIS A 17 -1.32 12.23 -3.32
C HIS A 17 -0.32 11.27 -2.69
N ALA A 18 -0.75 10.04 -2.38
CA ALA A 18 0.15 8.96 -2.04
C ALA A 18 1.06 8.70 -3.25
N ASP A 19 2.37 8.78 -3.04
CA ASP A 19 3.36 8.47 -4.08
C ASP A 19 3.64 6.97 -4.08
N TRP A 20 2.86 6.24 -4.86
CA TRP A 20 3.05 4.79 -5.03
C TRP A 20 4.24 4.52 -5.93
N ILE A 21 5.27 3.90 -5.36
CA ILE A 21 6.49 3.54 -6.08
C ILE A 21 6.45 2.06 -6.41
N PRO A 22 6.67 1.67 -7.68
CA PRO A 22 6.70 0.27 -8.06
C PRO A 22 7.87 -0.46 -7.42
N VAL A 23 7.60 -1.69 -6.96
CA VAL A 23 8.59 -2.59 -6.39
C VAL A 23 8.91 -3.67 -7.40
N ALA A 24 10.19 -3.83 -7.73
CA ALA A 24 10.62 -4.86 -8.67
C ALA A 24 10.41 -6.27 -8.08
N ALA A 25 9.85 -7.15 -8.88
CA ALA A 25 9.62 -8.54 -8.54
C ALA A 25 9.98 -9.46 -9.71
N SER A 26 10.26 -10.72 -9.41
CA SER A 26 10.58 -11.72 -10.44
C SER A 26 9.35 -12.22 -11.21
N PHE A 27 8.14 -11.91 -10.72
CA PHE A 27 6.88 -12.25 -11.38
C PHE A 27 6.29 -11.01 -12.07
N ASN A 28 5.46 -11.22 -13.10
CA ASN A 28 4.87 -10.13 -13.88
C ASN A 28 3.55 -9.60 -13.29
N GLU A 29 2.84 -10.44 -12.53
CA GLU A 29 1.54 -10.12 -11.96
C GLU A 29 1.43 -10.65 -10.51
N PRO A 30 0.83 -9.84 -9.62
CA PRO A 30 0.46 -8.45 -9.79
C PRO A 30 1.69 -7.53 -9.79
N LYS A 31 1.52 -6.28 -10.25
CA LYS A 31 2.50 -5.22 -9.99
C LYS A 31 2.35 -4.75 -8.56
N LEU A 32 3.47 -4.66 -7.85
CA LEU A 32 3.50 -4.27 -6.44
C LEU A 32 4.00 -2.85 -6.27
N TYR A 33 3.42 -2.17 -5.29
CA TYR A 33 3.77 -0.78 -4.98
C TYR A 33 3.95 -0.59 -3.48
N ILE A 34 4.75 0.38 -3.12
CA ILE A 34 4.94 0.85 -1.75
C ILE A 34 4.83 2.38 -1.72
N ASP A 35 4.26 2.91 -0.65
CA ASP A 35 4.31 4.33 -0.35
C ASP A 35 5.37 4.56 0.74
N PRO A 36 6.59 4.98 0.36
CA PRO A 36 7.67 5.15 1.33
C PRO A 36 7.42 6.27 2.33
N ASP A 37 6.61 7.26 1.97
CA ASP A 37 6.29 8.38 2.85
C ASP A 37 5.26 8.01 3.93
N ALA A 38 4.55 6.90 3.74
CA ALA A 38 3.59 6.38 4.70
C ALA A 38 4.16 5.28 5.63
N ILE A 39 5.46 5.00 5.56
CA ILE A 39 6.11 4.05 6.45
C ILE A 39 6.13 4.61 7.86
N ILE A 40 5.64 3.83 8.82
CA ILE A 40 5.63 4.18 10.24
C ILE A 40 6.58 3.25 10.98
N ILE A 41 7.63 3.83 11.57
CA ILE A 41 8.57 3.08 12.42
C ILE A 41 7.97 2.99 13.82
N LYS A 42 7.68 1.76 14.27
CA LYS A 42 7.10 1.49 15.59
C LYS A 42 8.18 1.33 16.67
N LEU A 43 9.21 0.56 16.35
CA LEU A 43 10.37 0.29 17.18
C LEU A 43 11.58 0.13 16.26
N PRO A 44 12.82 0.20 16.77
CA PRO A 44 13.96 -0.17 15.95
C PRO A 44 13.78 -1.58 15.35
N GLY A 45 13.90 -1.67 14.02
CA GLY A 45 13.70 -2.93 13.29
C GLY A 45 12.25 -3.35 13.09
N ARG A 46 11.26 -2.55 13.55
CA ARG A 46 9.84 -2.85 13.35
C ARG A 46 9.11 -1.68 12.74
N LEU A 47 8.45 -1.90 11.60
CA LEU A 47 7.74 -0.85 10.88
C LEU A 47 6.43 -1.34 10.28
N GLN A 48 5.56 -0.39 9.96
CA GLN A 48 4.33 -0.63 9.22
C GLN A 48 4.41 0.05 7.85
N ALA A 49 3.98 -0.65 6.82
CA ALA A 49 3.94 -0.14 5.46
C ALA A 49 2.63 -0.55 4.76
N TYR A 50 2.21 0.29 3.82
CA TYR A 50 1.05 0.02 2.97
C TYR A 50 1.50 -0.27 1.55
N HIS A 51 0.78 -1.14 0.89
CA HIS A 51 1.08 -1.64 -0.45
C HIS A 51 -0.16 -1.66 -1.32
N ILE A 52 0.06 -1.61 -2.63
CA ILE A 52 -0.94 -1.96 -3.63
C ILE A 52 -0.43 -3.14 -4.44
N ALA A 53 -1.30 -4.11 -4.67
CA ALA A 53 -1.15 -5.12 -5.69
C ALA A 53 -2.12 -4.78 -6.82
N ASP A 54 -1.59 -4.48 -8.00
CA ASP A 54 -2.38 -4.04 -9.14
C ASP A 54 -2.32 -5.10 -10.24
N TYR A 55 -3.49 -5.60 -10.61
CA TYR A 55 -3.64 -6.64 -11.63
C TYR A 55 -4.02 -6.02 -12.97
N SER A 56 -3.45 -6.52 -14.05
CA SER A 56 -3.80 -6.07 -15.41
C SER A 56 -5.19 -6.55 -15.85
N GLN A 57 -5.67 -7.65 -15.25
CA GLN A 57 -6.96 -8.25 -15.52
C GLN A 57 -7.76 -8.42 -14.22
N PRO A 58 -9.10 -8.37 -14.30
CA PRO A 58 -9.94 -8.67 -13.14
C PRO A 58 -9.63 -10.05 -12.55
N GLN A 59 -9.62 -10.10 -11.21
CA GLN A 59 -9.47 -11.33 -10.44
C GLN A 59 -10.81 -11.69 -9.81
N ILE A 60 -11.07 -12.98 -9.66
CA ILE A 60 -12.28 -13.46 -8.97
C ILE A 60 -11.83 -14.35 -7.82
N LYS A 61 -12.27 -14.00 -6.61
CA LYS A 61 -11.99 -14.79 -5.41
C LYS A 61 -13.23 -14.80 -4.51
N ASN A 62 -13.68 -15.99 -4.13
CA ASN A 62 -14.89 -16.18 -3.31
C ASN A 62 -16.12 -15.47 -3.87
N GLY A 63 -16.26 -15.41 -5.23
CA GLY A 63 -17.36 -14.73 -5.90
C GLY A 63 -17.20 -13.21 -6.05
N ASP A 64 -16.17 -12.61 -5.47
CA ASP A 64 -15.88 -11.19 -5.60
C ASP A 64 -14.92 -10.92 -6.75
N GLU A 65 -15.29 -9.98 -7.62
CA GLU A 65 -14.44 -9.53 -8.72
C GLU A 65 -13.72 -8.24 -8.32
N PHE A 66 -12.40 -8.23 -8.43
CA PHE A 66 -11.57 -7.08 -8.11
C PHE A 66 -10.39 -6.95 -9.08
N ARG A 67 -9.79 -5.78 -9.16
CA ARG A 67 -8.63 -5.53 -10.01
C ARG A 67 -7.41 -5.02 -9.26
N SER A 68 -7.60 -4.53 -8.06
CA SER A 68 -6.47 -4.14 -7.20
C SER A 68 -6.79 -4.39 -5.74
N GLU A 69 -5.73 -4.48 -4.95
CA GLU A 69 -5.79 -4.68 -3.52
C GLU A 69 -4.86 -3.67 -2.84
N MET A 70 -5.36 -2.99 -1.81
CA MET A 70 -4.53 -2.23 -0.88
C MET A 70 -4.45 -3.01 0.42
N PHE A 71 -3.24 -3.17 0.95
CA PHE A 71 -3.04 -3.92 2.18
C PHE A 71 -1.91 -3.32 3.00
N GLY A 72 -1.98 -3.56 4.31
CA GLY A 72 -0.98 -3.11 5.24
C GLY A 72 -0.27 -4.29 5.90
N TYR A 73 1.05 -4.22 5.98
CA TYR A 73 1.87 -5.18 6.71
C TYR A 73 2.68 -4.49 7.79
N GLU A 74 2.80 -5.15 8.93
CA GLU A 74 3.83 -4.83 9.90
C GLU A 74 4.98 -5.81 9.72
N TYR A 75 6.19 -5.29 9.71
CA TYR A 75 7.41 -6.08 9.49
C TYR A 75 8.28 -6.06 10.72
N ASP A 76 8.82 -7.22 11.08
CA ASP A 76 9.97 -7.37 11.95
C ASP A 76 11.19 -7.59 11.04
N CYS A 77 11.93 -6.52 10.77
CA CYS A 77 13.04 -6.56 9.83
C CYS A 77 14.21 -7.42 10.33
N ASP A 78 14.41 -7.49 11.66
CA ASP A 78 15.50 -8.27 12.25
C ASP A 78 15.25 -9.78 12.13
N LYS A 79 13.99 -10.19 12.29
CA LYS A 79 13.59 -11.60 12.21
C LYS A 79 13.07 -12.00 10.83
N SER A 80 12.92 -11.05 9.91
CA SER A 80 12.32 -11.26 8.58
C SER A 80 10.93 -11.88 8.65
N LEU A 81 10.08 -11.30 9.50
CA LEU A 81 8.69 -11.71 9.67
C LEU A 81 7.75 -10.58 9.24
N PHE A 82 6.55 -10.95 8.83
CA PHE A 82 5.47 -10.01 8.56
C PHE A 82 4.18 -10.44 9.25
N ARG A 83 3.29 -9.49 9.47
CA ARG A 83 1.89 -9.77 9.83
C ARG A 83 0.97 -8.82 9.10
N GLU A 84 -0.18 -9.33 8.70
CA GLU A 84 -1.17 -8.55 7.97
C GLU A 84 -2.01 -7.73 8.92
N MET A 85 -2.08 -6.43 8.67
CA MET A 85 -2.95 -5.51 9.41
C MET A 85 -4.35 -5.42 8.81
N GLY A 86 -4.49 -5.69 7.53
CA GLY A 86 -5.75 -5.67 6.82
C GLY A 86 -5.56 -5.53 5.32
N HIS A 87 -6.63 -5.83 4.57
CA HIS A 87 -6.64 -5.62 3.13
C HIS A 87 -8.02 -5.21 2.63
N THR A 88 -8.02 -4.49 1.53
CA THR A 88 -9.21 -3.99 0.85
C THR A 88 -9.10 -4.30 -0.64
N TRP A 89 -10.12 -4.90 -1.21
CA TRP A 89 -10.20 -5.14 -2.65
C TRP A 89 -11.03 -4.08 -3.34
N TYR A 90 -10.52 -3.59 -4.46
CA TYR A 90 -11.14 -2.55 -5.27
C TYR A 90 -11.51 -3.08 -6.64
N LYS A 91 -12.61 -2.60 -7.16
CA LYS A 91 -13.08 -2.97 -8.48
C LYS A 91 -12.17 -2.46 -9.60
N GLY A 92 -11.60 -1.29 -9.42
CA GLY A 92 -10.66 -0.66 -10.35
C GLY A 92 -9.19 -0.92 -10.00
N GLY A 93 -8.30 -0.55 -10.90
CA GLY A 93 -6.86 -0.60 -10.67
C GLY A 93 -6.37 0.48 -9.70
N MET A 94 -5.21 0.26 -9.09
CA MET A 94 -4.55 1.22 -8.20
C MET A 94 -5.45 1.72 -7.07
N ALA A 95 -6.17 0.79 -6.42
CA ALA A 95 -7.06 1.07 -5.30
C ALA A 95 -8.12 2.12 -5.64
N SER A 96 -8.75 1.99 -6.80
CA SER A 96 -9.78 2.91 -7.28
C SER A 96 -11.14 2.23 -7.45
N ASP A 97 -12.17 3.05 -7.66
CA ASP A 97 -13.54 2.59 -7.84
C ASP A 97 -14.12 2.00 -6.55
N LEU A 98 -15.08 1.12 -6.66
CA LEU A 98 -15.81 0.59 -5.51
C LEU A 98 -14.97 -0.40 -4.69
N VAL A 99 -15.11 -0.33 -3.38
CA VAL A 99 -14.63 -1.37 -2.46
C VAL A 99 -15.56 -2.56 -2.56
N VAL A 100 -15.02 -3.74 -2.86
CA VAL A 100 -15.80 -4.98 -2.99
C VAL A 100 -15.61 -5.93 -1.82
N TYR A 101 -14.52 -5.77 -1.05
CA TYR A 101 -14.23 -6.60 0.11
C TYR A 101 -13.24 -5.90 1.04
N PHE A 102 -13.38 -6.18 2.33
CA PHE A 102 -12.47 -5.69 3.37
C PHE A 102 -12.22 -6.78 4.42
N SER A 103 -10.96 -6.90 4.87
CA SER A 103 -10.57 -7.77 5.97
C SER A 103 -9.64 -7.02 6.93
N LYS A 104 -9.80 -7.28 8.21
CA LYS A 104 -8.94 -6.68 9.27
C LYS A 104 -7.56 -7.34 9.38
N GLY A 105 -7.30 -8.40 8.61
CA GLY A 105 -6.09 -9.18 8.78
C GLY A 105 -6.12 -10.07 10.02
N ASP A 106 -5.18 -11.00 10.09
CA ASP A 106 -5.07 -11.94 11.21
C ASP A 106 -4.06 -11.53 12.28
N TRP A 107 -3.19 -10.56 11.99
CA TRP A 107 -2.14 -10.07 12.86
C TRP A 107 -1.19 -11.16 13.38
N LEU A 108 -1.03 -12.25 12.63
CA LEU A 108 -0.14 -13.36 12.99
C LEU A 108 1.23 -13.19 12.36
N TRP A 109 2.29 -13.21 13.18
CA TRP A 109 3.65 -13.19 12.67
C TRP A 109 3.91 -14.42 11.82
N THR A 110 4.34 -14.21 10.59
CA THR A 110 4.51 -15.24 9.58
C THR A 110 5.83 -15.03 8.86
N LYS A 111 6.53 -16.14 8.58
CA LYS A 111 7.71 -16.10 7.73
C LYS A 111 7.26 -16.10 6.27
N PRO A 112 7.68 -15.12 5.44
CA PRO A 112 7.32 -15.13 4.04
C PRO A 112 7.93 -16.30 3.30
N GLU A 113 7.18 -16.89 2.38
CA GLU A 113 7.71 -17.89 1.48
C GLU A 113 8.69 -17.28 0.48
N VAL A 114 9.72 -18.03 0.11
CA VAL A 114 10.73 -17.60 -0.86
C VAL A 114 10.06 -17.32 -2.21
N GLY A 115 10.33 -16.13 -2.78
CA GLY A 115 9.77 -15.68 -4.05
C GLY A 115 8.35 -15.16 -3.99
N SER A 116 7.74 -15.10 -2.81
CA SER A 116 6.39 -14.56 -2.62
C SER A 116 6.36 -13.03 -2.66
N LYS A 117 5.16 -12.46 -2.87
CA LYS A 117 4.97 -11.02 -2.76
C LYS A 117 5.32 -10.50 -1.37
N GLU A 118 5.07 -11.27 -0.33
CA GLU A 118 5.38 -10.92 1.04
C GLU A 118 6.89 -10.77 1.26
N GLU A 119 7.70 -11.67 0.70
CA GLU A 119 9.16 -11.55 0.76
C GLU A 119 9.67 -10.34 -0.01
N VAL A 120 9.17 -10.11 -1.21
CA VAL A 120 9.53 -8.95 -2.04
C VAL A 120 9.24 -7.65 -1.30
N LEU A 121 8.06 -7.53 -0.71
CA LEU A 121 7.62 -6.33 0.00
C LEU A 121 8.35 -6.14 1.33
N LEU A 122 8.67 -7.23 2.04
CA LEU A 122 9.48 -7.16 3.25
C LEU A 122 10.87 -6.59 2.95
N LYS A 123 11.52 -7.09 1.93
CA LYS A 123 12.85 -6.60 1.53
C LYS A 123 12.81 -5.13 1.10
N ALA A 124 11.79 -4.75 0.31
CA ALA A 124 11.63 -3.37 -0.13
C ALA A 124 11.35 -2.42 1.04
N SER A 125 10.54 -2.83 2.00
CA SER A 125 10.15 -2.01 3.15
C SER A 125 11.24 -1.89 4.20
N CYS A 126 12.00 -2.96 4.42
CA CYS A 126 13.06 -3.02 5.42
C CYS A 126 14.42 -2.49 4.94
N THR A 127 14.55 -2.20 3.66
CA THR A 127 15.79 -1.62 3.11
C THR A 127 15.98 -0.20 3.65
N PRO A 128 17.16 0.14 4.21
CA PRO A 128 17.44 1.51 4.67
C PRO A 128 17.32 2.51 3.53
N ARG A 129 16.76 3.70 3.85
CA ARG A 129 16.53 4.80 2.91
C ARG A 129 17.34 6.03 3.30
#